data_bcbf30511bada280fc6a6e137113f55a
#
_entry.id   bcbf30511bada280fc6a6e137113f55a
#
_cell.length_a   1.000
_cell.length_b   1.000
_cell.length_c   1.000
_cell.angle_alpha   90.00
_cell.angle_beta   90.00
_cell.angle_gamma   90.00
#
_symmetry.space_group_name_H-M   'P 1'
#
loop_
_entity.id
_entity.type
_entity.pdbx_description
1 polymer ?
#
loop_
_entity_poly.entity_id
_entity_poly.type
_entity_poly.pdbx_seq_one_letter_code
_entity_poly.pdbx_strand_id
1 'polypeptide(L)'
;GTVLHPRFPAVALIHDSVPKHPVRVYQGDGIGVFTSEIQFTSEHDVYFANTVLEWFTKGGFDRLIVIDGVVSNELGIKEDSELWGVSSTSVGRDQLDNSSIQRIQQGVVTGIAGYLIAEGERRGLDVTALLAECNPMYPDARAAIIAVEGLSELVGLDVPVEGLLEDARNIEERVREAFEKAQSNALPAPDSDDDEDDVPMY
;
A
#
# COMPACT_ATOMS: atom_id res chain seq x y z
N GLY A 1 -12.46 8.54 15.24
CA GLY A 1 -11.69 9.71 15.71
C GLY A 1 -10.81 10.33 14.63
N THR A 2 -10.31 11.53 14.90
CA THR A 2 -9.37 12.26 14.03
C THR A 2 -8.01 12.33 14.70
N VAL A 3 -6.95 12.11 13.92
CA VAL A 3 -5.57 12.25 14.40
C VAL A 3 -4.99 13.56 13.89
N LEU A 4 -4.53 14.39 14.82
CA LEU A 4 -3.92 15.69 14.50
C LEU A 4 -2.47 15.70 15.01
N HIS A 5 -1.57 16.14 14.16
CA HIS A 5 -0.16 16.35 14.51
C HIS A 5 0.36 17.62 13.82
N PRO A 6 1.14 18.48 14.52
CA PRO A 6 1.60 19.76 13.94
C PRO A 6 2.47 19.63 12.68
N ARG A 7 3.03 18.44 12.44
CA ARG A 7 3.84 18.12 11.27
C ARG A 7 3.06 17.47 10.13
N PHE A 8 1.76 17.19 10.32
CA PHE A 8 0.94 16.67 9.24
C PHE A 8 0.54 17.78 8.28
N PRO A 9 0.41 17.45 6.98
CA PRO A 9 -0.03 18.44 6.00
C PRO A 9 -1.42 18.98 6.33
N ALA A 10 -1.62 20.28 6.08
CA ALA A 10 -2.91 20.94 6.25
C ALA A 10 -3.82 20.63 5.05
N VAL A 11 -4.47 19.47 5.07
CA VAL A 11 -5.34 18.95 4.01
C VAL A 11 -6.69 18.55 4.59
N ALA A 12 -7.75 18.85 3.85
CA ALA A 12 -9.09 18.31 4.08
C ALA A 12 -9.52 17.49 2.85
N LEU A 13 -10.04 16.30 3.09
CA LEU A 13 -10.69 15.47 2.08
C LEU A 13 -12.19 15.74 2.11
N ILE A 14 -12.81 15.79 0.93
CA ILE A 14 -14.24 16.02 0.82
C ILE A 14 -14.92 14.70 0.40
N HIS A 15 -15.71 14.13 1.29
CA HIS A 15 -16.54 12.96 1.02
C HIS A 15 -18.00 13.35 1.18
N ASP A 16 -18.79 13.19 0.14
CA ASP A 16 -20.22 13.54 0.12
C ASP A 16 -20.48 14.99 0.62
N SER A 17 -19.65 15.92 0.13
CA SER A 17 -19.70 17.35 0.53
C SER A 17 -19.31 17.61 2.00
N VAL A 18 -18.81 16.61 2.73
CA VAL A 18 -18.38 16.75 4.12
C VAL A 18 -16.86 16.77 4.20
N PRO A 19 -16.24 17.84 4.75
CA PRO A 19 -14.78 17.89 4.95
C PRO A 19 -14.36 16.99 6.10
N LYS A 20 -13.31 16.21 5.88
CA LYS A 20 -12.71 15.29 6.86
C LYS A 20 -11.19 15.40 6.86
N HIS A 21 -10.59 15.21 8.01
CA HIS A 21 -9.13 15.04 8.09
C HIS A 21 -8.70 13.72 7.46
N PRO A 22 -7.53 13.69 6.78
CA PRO A 22 -7.06 12.49 6.08
C PRO A 22 -6.62 11.36 7.01
N VAL A 23 -6.18 11.67 8.23
CA VAL A 23 -5.72 10.68 9.21
C VAL A 23 -6.80 10.45 10.26
N ARG A 24 -7.25 9.21 10.35
CA ARG A 24 -8.37 8.84 11.21
C ARG A 24 -8.10 7.55 11.95
N VAL A 25 -8.77 7.41 13.09
CA VAL A 25 -8.81 6.18 13.89
C VAL A 25 -10.26 5.74 14.09
N TYR A 26 -10.45 4.45 13.98
CA TYR A 26 -11.70 3.76 14.28
C TYR A 26 -11.44 2.73 15.37
N GLN A 27 -12.43 2.44 16.19
CA GLN A 27 -12.33 1.45 17.25
C GLN A 27 -13.68 0.78 17.45
N GLY A 28 -13.67 -0.52 17.61
CA GLY A 28 -14.84 -1.34 17.92
C GLY A 28 -14.42 -2.79 18.17
N ASP A 29 -15.13 -3.48 19.04
CA ASP A 29 -14.99 -4.93 19.27
C ASP A 29 -13.55 -5.43 19.49
N GLY A 30 -12.75 -4.66 20.26
CA GLY A 30 -11.35 -5.00 20.54
C GLY A 30 -10.37 -4.68 19.41
N ILE A 31 -10.84 -4.11 18.31
CA ILE A 31 -10.03 -3.75 17.16
C ILE A 31 -9.92 -2.23 17.06
N GLY A 32 -8.72 -1.74 16.77
CA GLY A 32 -8.46 -0.36 16.40
C GLY A 32 -7.89 -0.29 14.98
N VAL A 33 -8.41 0.62 14.17
CA VAL A 33 -7.88 0.88 12.82
C VAL A 33 -7.35 2.30 12.75
N PHE A 34 -6.07 2.43 12.44
CA PHE A 34 -5.41 3.71 12.17
C PHE A 34 -5.18 3.81 10.66
N THR A 35 -5.76 4.80 10.01
CA THR A 35 -5.70 4.91 8.55
C THR A 35 -5.35 6.33 8.10
N SER A 36 -4.68 6.43 6.94
CA SER A 36 -4.46 7.65 6.21
C SER A 36 -4.96 7.50 4.77
N GLU A 37 -5.74 8.47 4.30
CA GLU A 37 -6.20 8.53 2.91
C GLU A 37 -5.25 9.36 2.02
N ILE A 38 -4.13 9.83 2.57
CA ILE A 38 -3.07 10.51 1.82
C ILE A 38 -1.74 9.82 2.05
N GLN A 39 -0.88 9.86 1.05
CA GLN A 39 0.51 9.49 1.21
C GLN A 39 1.29 10.65 1.82
N PHE A 40 2.15 10.34 2.77
CA PHE A 40 3.08 11.28 3.34
C PHE A 40 4.41 11.25 2.58
N THR A 41 5.11 12.37 2.56
CA THR A 41 6.50 12.40 2.13
C THR A 41 7.39 11.80 3.22
N SER A 42 8.55 11.25 2.85
CA SER A 42 9.45 10.55 3.77
C SER A 42 9.89 11.39 4.99
N GLU A 43 9.82 12.72 4.90
CA GLU A 43 10.09 13.62 6.02
C GLU A 43 9.05 13.50 7.16
N HIS A 44 7.87 12.94 6.87
CA HIS A 44 6.78 12.75 7.84
C HIS A 44 6.75 11.33 8.45
N ASP A 45 7.45 10.36 7.86
CA ASP A 45 7.36 8.95 8.24
C ASP A 45 7.58 8.71 9.73
N VAL A 46 8.64 9.28 10.28
CA VAL A 46 8.99 9.13 11.70
C VAL A 46 7.94 9.75 12.63
N TYR A 47 7.41 10.92 12.26
CA TYR A 47 6.36 11.59 13.06
C TYR A 47 5.06 10.80 13.02
N PHE A 48 4.68 10.31 11.85
CA PHE A 48 3.50 9.48 11.67
C PHE A 48 3.63 8.18 12.46
N ALA A 49 4.71 7.46 12.29
CA ALA A 49 4.98 6.19 12.97
C ALA A 49 4.99 6.36 14.50
N ASN A 50 5.60 7.42 15.02
CA ASN A 50 5.56 7.70 16.47
C ASN A 50 4.14 8.00 16.96
N THR A 51 3.31 8.68 16.17
CA THR A 51 1.91 8.92 16.50
C THR A 51 1.11 7.61 16.56
N VAL A 52 1.37 6.68 15.62
CA VAL A 52 0.78 5.33 15.64
C VAL A 52 1.22 4.56 16.89
N LEU A 53 2.52 4.54 17.21
CA LEU A 53 3.06 3.85 18.38
C LEU A 53 2.51 4.42 19.68
N GLU A 54 2.35 5.74 19.78
CA GLU A 54 1.74 6.39 20.94
C GLU A 54 0.27 5.99 21.09
N TRP A 55 -0.49 5.99 20.02
CA TRP A 55 -1.88 5.53 20.01
C TRP A 55 -1.98 4.05 20.37
N PHE A 56 -1.13 3.20 19.79
CA PHE A 56 -1.07 1.77 20.06
C PHE A 56 -0.81 1.50 21.55
N THR A 57 0.25 2.11 22.11
CA THR A 57 0.64 1.86 23.50
C THR A 57 -0.36 2.45 24.51
N LYS A 58 -0.89 3.64 24.24
CA LYS A 58 -1.91 4.26 25.12
C LYS A 58 -3.27 3.58 25.02
N GLY A 59 -3.58 2.99 23.86
CA GLY A 59 -4.81 2.26 23.63
C GLY A 59 -4.87 0.89 24.30
N GLY A 60 -3.73 0.39 24.80
CA GLY A 60 -3.64 -0.92 25.45
C GLY A 60 -3.87 -2.08 24.51
N PHE A 61 -3.48 -1.91 23.24
CA PHE A 61 -3.53 -2.98 22.25
C PHE A 61 -2.35 -3.96 22.42
N ASP A 62 -2.62 -5.24 22.25
CA ASP A 62 -1.61 -6.29 22.41
C ASP A 62 -0.74 -6.44 21.16
N ARG A 63 -1.29 -6.15 19.97
CA ARG A 63 -0.61 -6.31 18.67
C ARG A 63 -0.90 -5.13 17.75
N LEU A 64 0.12 -4.75 16.96
CA LEU A 64 0.02 -3.81 15.86
C LEU A 64 0.30 -4.54 14.54
N ILE A 65 -0.66 -4.56 13.63
CA ILE A 65 -0.46 -5.04 12.26
C ILE A 65 -0.43 -3.84 11.33
N VAL A 66 0.63 -3.74 10.55
CA VAL A 66 0.84 -2.68 9.56
C VAL A 66 0.64 -3.28 8.18
N ILE A 67 -0.23 -2.69 7.38
CA ILE A 67 -0.42 -3.05 5.97
C ILE A 67 0.24 -1.98 5.13
N ASP A 68 1.15 -2.38 4.23
CA ASP A 68 1.85 -1.47 3.32
C ASP A 68 2.05 -2.13 1.96
N GLY A 69 2.36 -1.33 0.95
CA GLY A 69 2.60 -1.78 -0.41
C GLY A 69 4.09 -1.87 -0.73
N VAL A 70 4.49 -2.93 -1.43
CA VAL A 70 5.82 -3.05 -2.05
C VAL A 70 5.67 -2.91 -3.55
N VAL A 71 6.45 -2.00 -4.14
CA VAL A 71 6.38 -1.74 -5.57
C VAL A 71 6.81 -2.98 -6.36
N SER A 72 5.95 -3.46 -7.23
CA SER A 72 6.30 -4.47 -8.22
C SER A 72 7.30 -3.90 -9.24
N ASN A 73 8.34 -4.67 -9.54
CA ASN A 73 9.28 -4.33 -10.61
C ASN A 73 8.74 -4.68 -12.01
N GLU A 74 7.58 -5.34 -12.09
CA GLU A 74 6.95 -5.71 -13.34
C GLU A 74 5.92 -4.66 -13.76
N LEU A 75 6.05 -4.22 -15.01
CA LEU A 75 5.09 -3.30 -15.62
C LEU A 75 3.87 -4.10 -16.10
N GLY A 76 2.70 -3.74 -15.60
CA GLY A 76 1.43 -4.33 -16.03
C GLY A 76 0.51 -4.71 -14.87
N ILE A 77 -0.66 -5.26 -15.22
CA ILE A 77 -1.61 -5.84 -14.25
C ILE A 77 -1.14 -7.26 -13.98
N LYS A 78 -0.70 -7.54 -12.75
CA LYS A 78 -0.41 -8.91 -12.31
C LYS A 78 -1.70 -9.62 -11.94
N GLU A 79 -1.83 -10.87 -12.37
CA GLU A 79 -2.93 -11.74 -11.92
C GLU A 79 -2.69 -12.27 -10.50
N ASP A 80 -1.42 -12.51 -10.14
CA ASP A 80 -1.00 -13.03 -8.84
C ASP A 80 -0.07 -12.02 -8.15
N SER A 81 -0.57 -11.30 -7.17
CA SER A 81 0.25 -10.46 -6.27
C SER A 81 0.78 -11.31 -5.12
N GLU A 82 2.00 -11.05 -4.66
CA GLU A 82 2.60 -11.74 -3.52
C GLU A 82 2.40 -10.95 -2.23
N LEU A 83 2.28 -11.68 -1.11
CA LEU A 83 2.19 -11.11 0.24
C LEU A 83 3.36 -11.57 1.08
N TRP A 84 4.12 -10.62 1.58
CA TRP A 84 5.22 -10.88 2.50
C TRP A 84 4.90 -10.37 3.90
N GLY A 85 5.52 -11.03 4.89
CA GLY A 85 5.39 -10.65 6.28
C GLY A 85 6.73 -10.50 6.97
N VAL A 86 6.81 -9.57 7.91
CA VAL A 86 7.93 -9.44 8.84
C VAL A 86 7.41 -9.06 10.22
N SER A 87 7.93 -9.68 11.28
CA SER A 87 7.50 -9.40 12.65
C SER A 87 8.66 -9.10 13.58
N SER A 88 8.45 -8.15 14.47
CA SER A 88 9.38 -7.74 15.52
C SER A 88 9.59 -8.80 16.61
N THR A 89 8.59 -9.65 16.86
CA THR A 89 8.62 -10.66 17.93
C THR A 89 8.81 -12.07 17.40
N SER A 90 9.31 -13.01 18.25
CA SER A 90 9.37 -14.42 17.91
C SER A 90 7.98 -15.01 17.71
N VAL A 91 7.01 -14.62 18.56
CA VAL A 91 5.63 -15.09 18.45
C VAL A 91 5.01 -14.69 17.10
N GLY A 92 5.20 -13.44 16.67
CA GLY A 92 4.72 -13.01 15.37
C GLY A 92 5.43 -13.71 14.20
N ARG A 93 6.74 -13.99 14.32
CA ARG A 93 7.47 -14.79 13.30
C ARG A 93 6.95 -16.22 13.21
N ASP A 94 6.69 -16.86 14.35
CA ASP A 94 6.12 -18.22 14.38
C ASP A 94 4.71 -18.25 13.76
N GLN A 95 3.92 -17.19 13.93
CA GLN A 95 2.62 -17.06 13.29
C GLN A 95 2.72 -16.91 11.77
N LEU A 96 3.66 -16.09 11.28
CA LEU A 96 3.94 -16.00 9.84
C LEU A 96 4.38 -17.34 9.26
N ASP A 97 5.25 -18.09 9.96
CA ASP A 97 5.71 -19.41 9.52
C ASP A 97 4.58 -20.47 9.47
N ASN A 98 3.48 -20.27 10.21
CA ASN A 98 2.29 -21.11 10.20
C ASN A 98 1.13 -20.58 9.34
N SER A 99 1.37 -19.55 8.55
CA SER A 99 0.39 -18.91 7.65
C SER A 99 0.77 -19.11 6.19
N SER A 100 -0.10 -18.66 5.29
CA SER A 100 0.18 -18.59 3.84
C SER A 100 1.14 -17.44 3.46
N ILE A 101 1.48 -16.56 4.41
CA ILE A 101 2.26 -15.34 4.17
C ILE A 101 3.75 -15.66 4.11
N GLN A 102 4.42 -15.26 3.05
CA GLN A 102 5.86 -15.47 2.90
C GLN A 102 6.67 -14.59 3.87
N ARG A 103 7.42 -15.21 4.78
CA ARG A 103 8.23 -14.46 5.73
C ARG A 103 9.52 -13.94 5.12
N ILE A 104 9.77 -12.62 5.24
CA ILE A 104 11.03 -12.00 4.83
C ILE A 104 12.15 -12.43 5.77
N GLN A 105 13.19 -13.07 5.20
CA GLN A 105 14.37 -13.52 5.95
C GLN A 105 15.46 -12.44 6.00
N GLN A 106 15.64 -11.71 4.90
CA GLN A 106 16.61 -10.64 4.76
C GLN A 106 16.08 -9.59 3.80
N GLY A 107 16.32 -8.33 4.10
CA GLY A 107 15.86 -7.23 3.25
C GLY A 107 15.89 -5.88 3.98
N VAL A 108 15.36 -4.89 3.31
CA VAL A 108 15.18 -3.53 3.83
C VAL A 108 13.72 -3.16 3.65
N VAL A 109 13.04 -2.84 4.74
CA VAL A 109 11.70 -2.24 4.73
C VAL A 109 11.87 -0.76 5.04
N THR A 110 11.35 0.09 4.20
CA THR A 110 11.47 1.56 4.32
C THR A 110 10.16 2.19 4.79
N GLY A 111 10.16 3.49 5.00
CA GLY A 111 8.97 4.25 5.32
C GLY A 111 8.41 3.97 6.73
N ILE A 112 7.13 4.21 6.87
CA ILE A 112 6.41 4.07 8.14
C ILE A 112 6.46 2.63 8.64
N ALA A 113 6.22 1.64 7.77
CA ALA A 113 6.26 0.23 8.14
C ALA A 113 7.64 -0.18 8.67
N GLY A 114 8.71 0.20 7.98
CA GLY A 114 10.08 -0.09 8.41
C GLY A 114 10.41 0.48 9.79
N TYR A 115 10.02 1.72 10.04
CA TYR A 115 10.23 2.36 11.34
C TYR A 115 9.42 1.68 12.45
N LEU A 116 8.15 1.35 12.18
CA LEU A 116 7.28 0.68 13.17
C LEU A 116 7.82 -0.68 13.58
N ILE A 117 8.29 -1.50 12.63
CA ILE A 117 8.87 -2.82 12.92
C ILE A 117 10.15 -2.69 13.75
N ALA A 118 11.06 -1.78 13.35
CA ALA A 118 12.32 -1.56 14.06
C ALA A 118 12.10 -1.06 15.49
N GLU A 119 11.16 -0.10 15.68
CA GLU A 119 10.78 0.36 17.02
C GLU A 119 10.04 -0.71 17.82
N GLY A 120 9.25 -1.56 17.16
CA GLY A 120 8.60 -2.71 17.76
C GLY A 120 9.63 -3.66 18.38
N GLU A 121 10.65 -4.06 17.60
CA GLU A 121 11.75 -4.90 18.10
C GLU A 121 12.50 -4.23 19.26
N ARG A 122 12.89 -2.96 19.07
CA ARG A 122 13.64 -2.21 20.08
C ARG A 122 12.90 -2.05 21.41
N ARG A 123 11.56 -1.91 21.38
CA ARG A 123 10.71 -1.69 22.55
C ARG A 123 10.05 -2.96 23.07
N GLY A 124 10.23 -4.11 22.42
CA GLY A 124 9.58 -5.37 22.77
C GLY A 124 8.05 -5.34 22.54
N LEU A 125 7.59 -4.56 21.54
CA LEU A 125 6.20 -4.49 21.14
C LEU A 125 5.93 -5.48 20.01
N ASP A 126 4.76 -6.11 19.99
CA ASP A 126 4.35 -7.02 18.91
C ASP A 126 3.87 -6.22 17.70
N VAL A 127 4.77 -6.01 16.74
CA VAL A 127 4.51 -5.31 15.49
C VAL A 127 4.78 -6.26 14.33
N THR A 128 3.78 -6.49 13.50
CA THR A 128 3.88 -7.30 12.27
C THR A 128 3.51 -6.45 11.09
N ALA A 129 4.35 -6.41 10.05
CA ALA A 129 4.00 -5.78 8.79
C ALA A 129 3.65 -6.83 7.73
N LEU A 130 2.57 -6.57 7.03
CA LEU A 130 2.10 -7.25 5.83
C LEU A 130 2.41 -6.35 4.63
N LEU A 131 3.22 -6.83 3.72
CA LEU A 131 3.73 -6.10 2.58
C LEU A 131 3.20 -6.74 1.31
N ALA A 132 2.17 -6.12 0.72
CA ALA A 132 1.55 -6.60 -0.50
C ALA A 132 2.24 -6.02 -1.73
N GLU A 133 2.58 -6.88 -2.68
CA GLU A 133 3.09 -6.41 -3.97
C GLU A 133 2.00 -5.64 -4.71
N CYS A 134 2.29 -4.39 -5.07
CA CYS A 134 1.32 -3.50 -5.68
C CYS A 134 1.89 -2.70 -6.85
N ASN A 135 0.99 -2.24 -7.71
CA ASN A 135 1.33 -1.33 -8.79
C ASN A 135 1.37 0.11 -8.26
N PRO A 136 2.46 0.87 -8.46
CA PRO A 136 2.57 2.24 -7.97
C PRO A 136 1.78 3.27 -8.81
N MET A 137 1.30 2.90 -10.00
CA MET A 137 0.69 3.83 -10.96
C MET A 137 -0.81 4.02 -10.76
N TYR A 138 -1.47 3.12 -10.03
CA TYR A 138 -2.91 3.18 -9.77
C TYR A 138 -3.26 2.51 -8.43
N PRO A 139 -4.43 2.80 -7.84
CA PRO A 139 -4.91 2.10 -6.65
C PRO A 139 -5.08 0.61 -6.95
N ASP A 140 -4.29 -0.23 -6.28
CA ASP A 140 -4.26 -1.66 -6.51
C ASP A 140 -5.16 -2.40 -5.52
N ALA A 141 -6.40 -2.63 -5.92
CA ALA A 141 -7.38 -3.31 -5.08
C ALA A 141 -7.07 -4.81 -4.90
N ARG A 142 -6.33 -5.46 -5.83
CA ARG A 142 -5.89 -6.85 -5.67
C ARG A 142 -4.85 -6.97 -4.56
N ALA A 143 -3.87 -6.07 -4.55
CA ALA A 143 -2.91 -5.99 -3.45
C ALA A 143 -3.62 -5.75 -2.10
N ALA A 144 -4.66 -4.92 -2.09
CA ALA A 144 -5.46 -4.71 -0.89
C ALA A 144 -6.20 -5.99 -0.45
N ILE A 145 -6.77 -6.76 -1.39
CA ILE A 145 -7.46 -8.02 -1.11
C ILE A 145 -6.52 -9.01 -0.43
N ILE A 146 -5.36 -9.31 -1.02
CA ILE A 146 -4.42 -10.28 -0.43
C ILE A 146 -3.91 -9.83 0.94
N ALA A 147 -3.72 -8.52 1.14
CA ALA A 147 -3.33 -7.98 2.45
C ALA A 147 -4.43 -8.17 3.50
N VAL A 148 -5.71 -7.97 3.13
CA VAL A 148 -6.86 -8.18 4.02
C VAL A 148 -7.07 -9.67 4.30
N GLU A 149 -6.90 -10.55 3.31
CA GLU A 149 -6.96 -12.01 3.51
C GLU A 149 -5.85 -12.49 4.45
N GLY A 150 -4.60 -12.02 4.25
CA GLY A 150 -3.51 -12.31 5.16
C GLY A 150 -3.72 -11.76 6.57
N LEU A 151 -4.30 -10.56 6.70
CA LEU A 151 -4.71 -10.03 7.99
C LEU A 151 -5.76 -10.95 8.65
N SER A 152 -6.79 -11.34 7.90
CA SER A 152 -7.86 -12.22 8.38
C SER A 152 -7.31 -13.54 8.91
N GLU A 153 -6.35 -14.13 8.19
CA GLU A 153 -5.65 -15.36 8.62
C GLU A 153 -4.88 -15.16 9.93
N LEU A 154 -4.12 -14.07 10.07
CA LEU A 154 -3.29 -13.82 11.27
C LEU A 154 -4.11 -13.53 12.52
N VAL A 155 -5.27 -12.87 12.38
CA VAL A 155 -6.09 -12.46 13.52
C VAL A 155 -7.32 -13.33 13.74
N GLY A 156 -7.59 -14.27 12.84
CA GLY A 156 -8.74 -15.16 12.91
C GLY A 156 -10.08 -14.43 12.73
N LEU A 157 -10.08 -13.37 11.93
CA LEU A 157 -11.28 -12.60 11.58
C LEU A 157 -11.68 -12.89 10.14
N ASP A 158 -12.97 -12.92 9.88
CA ASP A 158 -13.52 -12.97 8.53
C ASP A 158 -13.86 -11.53 8.09
N VAL A 159 -12.98 -10.95 7.27
CA VAL A 159 -13.18 -9.60 6.73
C VAL A 159 -13.66 -9.72 5.30
N PRO A 160 -14.88 -9.24 4.97
CA PRO A 160 -15.44 -9.39 3.64
C PRO A 160 -14.63 -8.54 2.62
N VAL A 161 -14.29 -9.15 1.48
CA VAL A 161 -13.48 -8.53 0.42
C VAL A 161 -14.28 -8.27 -0.87
N GLU A 162 -15.58 -8.59 -0.89
CA GLU A 162 -16.42 -8.49 -2.09
C GLU A 162 -16.43 -7.07 -2.68
N GLY A 163 -16.49 -6.05 -1.83
CA GLY A 163 -16.41 -4.65 -2.26
C GLY A 163 -15.09 -4.30 -2.92
N LEU A 164 -13.98 -4.85 -2.41
CA LEU A 164 -12.65 -4.66 -2.99
C LEU A 164 -12.53 -5.37 -4.35
N LEU A 165 -13.17 -6.53 -4.52
CA LEU A 165 -13.21 -7.24 -5.80
C LEU A 165 -13.94 -6.44 -6.88
N GLU A 166 -15.04 -5.79 -6.54
CA GLU A 166 -15.76 -4.91 -7.47
C GLU A 166 -14.92 -3.69 -7.84
N ASP A 167 -14.27 -3.06 -6.85
CA ASP A 167 -13.37 -1.93 -7.07
C ASP A 167 -12.17 -2.33 -7.95
N ALA A 168 -11.58 -3.51 -7.74
CA ALA A 168 -10.49 -4.03 -8.56
C ALA A 168 -10.89 -4.12 -10.03
N ARG A 169 -12.04 -4.71 -10.33
CA ARG A 169 -12.54 -4.85 -11.70
C ARG A 169 -12.77 -3.49 -12.36
N ASN A 170 -13.37 -2.55 -11.63
CA ASN A 170 -13.64 -1.20 -12.13
C ASN A 170 -12.34 -0.42 -12.44
N ILE A 171 -11.31 -0.60 -11.61
CA ILE A 171 -10.00 0.04 -11.81
C ILE A 171 -9.30 -0.58 -13.02
N GLU A 172 -9.26 -1.91 -13.13
CA GLU A 172 -8.64 -2.63 -14.25
C GLU A 172 -9.27 -2.24 -15.59
N GLU A 173 -10.60 -2.12 -15.64
CA GLU A 173 -11.29 -1.69 -16.85
C GLU A 173 -10.89 -0.27 -17.28
N ARG A 174 -10.86 0.67 -16.32
CA ARG A 174 -10.40 2.05 -16.59
C ARG A 174 -8.95 2.13 -17.03
N VAL A 175 -8.07 1.34 -16.42
CA VAL A 175 -6.66 1.26 -16.80
C VAL A 175 -6.53 0.71 -18.21
N ARG A 176 -7.24 -0.36 -18.55
CA ARG A 176 -7.27 -0.93 -19.90
C ARG A 176 -7.74 0.08 -20.94
N GLU A 177 -8.86 0.75 -20.70
CA GLU A 177 -9.37 1.80 -21.59
C GLU A 177 -8.36 2.94 -21.79
N ALA A 178 -7.65 3.34 -20.74
CA ALA A 178 -6.64 4.39 -20.81
C ALA A 178 -5.46 3.96 -21.69
N PHE A 179 -5.00 2.72 -21.57
CA PHE A 179 -3.94 2.15 -22.42
C PHE A 179 -4.38 2.05 -23.88
N GLU A 180 -5.59 1.57 -24.16
CA GLU A 180 -6.13 1.47 -25.52
C GLU A 180 -6.23 2.86 -26.20
N LYS A 181 -6.70 3.86 -25.45
CA LYS A 181 -6.75 5.25 -25.94
C LYS A 181 -5.35 5.83 -26.19
N ALA A 182 -4.37 5.53 -25.32
CA ALA A 182 -3.00 5.98 -25.52
C ALA A 182 -2.36 5.34 -26.76
N GLN A 183 -2.59 4.05 -27.00
CA GLN A 183 -2.13 3.36 -28.20
C GLN A 183 -2.80 3.90 -29.48
N SER A 184 -4.11 4.15 -29.45
CA SER A 184 -4.84 4.68 -30.61
C SER A 184 -4.46 6.12 -30.97
N ASN A 185 -3.97 6.90 -30.00
CA ASN A 185 -3.50 8.28 -30.18
C ASN A 185 -2.00 8.38 -30.48
N ALA A 186 -1.26 7.28 -30.45
CA ALA A 186 0.12 7.23 -30.94
C ALA A 186 0.08 7.41 -32.45
N LEU A 187 0.49 8.58 -32.94
CA LEU A 187 0.63 8.87 -34.37
C LEU A 187 1.52 7.80 -35.02
N PRO A 188 1.17 7.29 -36.22
CA PRO A 188 2.09 6.44 -36.96
C PRO A 188 3.41 7.19 -37.16
N ALA A 189 4.52 6.48 -37.01
CA ALA A 189 5.84 7.05 -37.29
C ALA A 189 5.82 7.68 -38.70
N PRO A 190 6.42 8.87 -38.88
CA PRO A 190 6.52 9.45 -40.23
C PRO A 190 7.26 8.45 -41.13
N ASP A 191 6.60 8.08 -42.23
CA ASP A 191 7.24 7.30 -43.29
C ASP A 191 8.51 8.05 -43.68
N SER A 192 9.63 7.38 -43.53
CA SER A 192 10.90 7.84 -44.10
C SER A 192 10.81 7.66 -45.62
N ASP A 193 10.26 8.65 -46.30
CA ASP A 193 10.46 8.79 -47.74
C ASP A 193 11.95 9.10 -47.95
N ASP A 194 12.67 8.07 -48.34
CA ASP A 194 14.00 8.18 -48.96
C ASP A 194 13.86 8.91 -50.30
N ASP A 195 13.84 10.24 -50.30
CA ASP A 195 14.12 11.02 -51.47
C ASP A 195 15.64 10.94 -51.74
N GLU A 196 16.01 9.99 -52.60
CA GLU A 196 17.28 10.00 -53.34
C GLU A 196 17.29 11.23 -54.24
N ASP A 197 17.79 12.36 -53.76
CA ASP A 197 18.14 13.49 -54.59
C ASP A 197 19.42 13.20 -55.34
N ASP A 198 19.20 12.91 -56.62
CA ASP A 198 20.13 12.83 -57.71
C ASP A 198 20.89 14.18 -57.84
N VAL A 199 22.17 14.23 -57.46
CA VAL A 199 23.02 15.40 -57.63
C VAL A 199 23.75 15.30 -58.96
N PRO A 200 23.47 16.13 -59.99
CA PRO A 200 24.24 16.14 -61.20
C PRO A 200 25.61 16.75 -60.98
N MET A 201 26.65 16.00 -61.38
CA MET A 201 28.03 16.50 -61.46
C MET A 201 28.16 17.52 -62.60
N TYR A 202 28.67 18.68 -62.27
CA TYR A 202 29.45 19.54 -63.17
C TYR A 202 30.69 20.07 -62.43
#